data_0720d6ff86cecb3175a4c019dd1b04af
#
_entry.id   0720d6ff86cecb3175a4c019dd1b04af
#
_cell.length_a   1.000
_cell.length_b   1.000
_cell.length_c   1.000
_cell.angle_alpha   90.00
_cell.angle_beta   90.00
_cell.angle_gamma   90.00
#
_symmetry.space_group_name_H-M   'P 1'
#
loop_
_entity.id
_entity.type
_entity.pdbx_description
1 polymer ?
#
loop_
_entity_poly.entity_id
_entity_poly.type
_entity_poly.pdbx_seq_one_letter_code
_entity_poly.pdbx_strand_id
1 'polypeptide(L)'
;MLAGVLAALILMPRPAAAVDLTMYYPVAVGGPVTKIIDAMVDRFGKENPDIKVSAVYAGNYTDTMTKAMTAMKGGQPPQLSVLLSTDVFTLIDENAIVPVDGLADKAWFKDFYPAFMANGQIDGKTWSIPFQRSTIVLYWNKDAFKEAGLDPEKAPASWDEMVAMGKKLVKKDASGNVTRWGVEIPTTGYAYWMLQALAIENGQKLMNDAGNEVYLTAPKTVAALDYWVDLSRKETVMPTGTVDWATLRTDFLEGKTAMMWHTTGNLTAVKDGAKFNFGVAILPAKERRGSPTGGGSFYIFKSASPEQQKAAIKFIQWMTAPERAAEWSIKTGYVAVSPAAYKTPAMEKYAKEFPAAIVARDQLEHAVPELSVHENGRIYKFVNDAVQSAVTGAQKPQEALAAAQSQADRVLKAYK
;
A
#
# COMPACT_ATOMS: atom_id res chain seq x y z
N MET A 1 81.63 -10.29 9.04
CA MET A 1 80.40 -9.85 9.76
C MET A 1 79.38 -9.52 8.75
N LEU A 2 78.38 -10.44 8.47
CA LEU A 2 77.22 -10.16 7.66
C LEU A 2 76.07 -9.80 8.59
N ALA A 3 75.62 -8.57 8.50
CA ALA A 3 74.36 -8.11 9.16
C ALA A 3 73.14 -8.46 8.29
N GLY A 4 72.34 -9.41 8.76
CA GLY A 4 71.06 -9.74 8.12
C GLY A 4 69.98 -8.71 8.50
N VAL A 5 69.44 -7.98 7.52
CA VAL A 5 68.31 -7.10 7.71
C VAL A 5 67.05 -7.95 7.63
N LEU A 6 66.40 -8.14 8.77
CA LEU A 6 65.05 -8.74 8.83
C LEU A 6 64.01 -7.68 8.39
N ALA A 7 63.49 -7.77 7.20
CA ALA A 7 62.35 -6.95 6.75
C ALA A 7 61.05 -7.50 7.37
N ALA A 8 60.50 -6.82 8.36
CA ALA A 8 59.18 -7.10 8.90
C ALA A 8 58.12 -6.70 7.85
N LEU A 9 57.51 -7.68 7.20
CA LEU A 9 56.31 -7.44 6.38
C LEU A 9 55.14 -7.05 7.33
N ILE A 10 54.83 -5.76 7.35
CA ILE A 10 53.56 -5.27 7.96
C ILE A 10 52.42 -5.75 7.07
N LEU A 11 51.74 -6.81 7.49
CA LEU A 11 50.44 -7.19 6.89
C LEU A 11 49.45 -6.06 7.21
N MET A 12 49.28 -5.14 6.26
CA MET A 12 48.13 -4.23 6.32
C MET A 12 46.85 -5.06 6.23
N PRO A 13 45.89 -4.90 7.15
CA PRO A 13 44.61 -5.58 7.02
C PRO A 13 43.95 -5.14 5.70
N ARG A 14 43.69 -6.10 4.79
CA ARG A 14 42.88 -5.85 3.62
C ARG A 14 41.49 -5.35 4.12
N PRO A 15 40.97 -4.24 3.60
CA PRO A 15 39.60 -3.89 3.88
C PRO A 15 38.72 -5.10 3.54
N ALA A 16 37.88 -5.52 4.46
CA ALA A 16 36.92 -6.56 4.23
C ALA A 16 36.05 -6.13 2.99
N ALA A 17 35.86 -7.06 2.06
CA ALA A 17 34.99 -6.77 0.90
C ALA A 17 33.62 -6.35 1.41
N ALA A 18 33.02 -5.31 0.80
CA ALA A 18 31.69 -4.88 1.13
C ALA A 18 30.68 -6.02 0.92
N VAL A 19 29.68 -6.11 1.78
CA VAL A 19 28.58 -7.06 1.62
C VAL A 19 27.63 -6.54 0.55
N ASP A 20 27.51 -7.27 -0.56
CA ASP A 20 26.60 -6.92 -1.67
C ASP A 20 25.17 -7.38 -1.36
N LEU A 21 24.20 -6.47 -1.52
CA LEU A 21 22.77 -6.72 -1.42
C LEU A 21 22.06 -6.26 -2.69
N THR A 22 21.22 -7.11 -3.26
CA THR A 22 20.24 -6.74 -4.30
C THR A 22 18.88 -6.60 -3.64
N MET A 23 18.23 -5.45 -3.85
CA MET A 23 16.88 -5.16 -3.40
C MET A 23 15.95 -4.96 -4.59
N TYR A 24 14.89 -5.77 -4.70
CA TYR A 24 13.80 -5.49 -5.64
C TYR A 24 12.75 -4.62 -4.98
N TYR A 25 12.22 -3.64 -5.70
CA TYR A 25 11.16 -2.79 -5.18
C TYR A 25 10.12 -2.41 -6.25
N PRO A 26 8.84 -2.23 -5.86
CA PRO A 26 7.76 -1.83 -6.75
C PRO A 26 7.55 -0.32 -6.78
N VAL A 27 6.89 0.16 -7.85
CA VAL A 27 6.25 1.47 -7.88
C VAL A 27 4.81 1.29 -8.35
N ALA A 28 3.85 1.65 -7.49
CA ALA A 28 2.41 1.54 -7.74
C ALA A 28 1.68 2.88 -7.63
N VAL A 29 2.43 3.98 -7.49
CA VAL A 29 1.94 5.34 -7.27
C VAL A 29 2.66 6.33 -8.18
N GLY A 30 2.16 7.55 -8.28
CA GLY A 30 2.84 8.60 -9.02
C GLY A 30 4.01 9.24 -8.30
N GLY A 31 4.73 10.11 -9.02
CA GLY A 31 5.87 10.84 -8.52
C GLY A 31 7.22 10.16 -8.80
N PRO A 32 8.32 10.79 -8.37
CA PRO A 32 9.68 10.34 -8.70
C PRO A 32 10.21 9.28 -7.72
N VAL A 33 9.42 8.24 -7.43
CA VAL A 33 9.70 7.24 -6.38
C VAL A 33 11.05 6.56 -6.56
N THR A 34 11.41 6.20 -7.80
CA THR A 34 12.71 5.57 -8.09
C THR A 34 13.88 6.48 -7.72
N LYS A 35 13.81 7.78 -8.10
CA LYS A 35 14.85 8.75 -7.76
C LYS A 35 14.98 8.95 -6.24
N ILE A 36 13.87 8.88 -5.51
CA ILE A 36 13.88 8.98 -4.05
C ILE A 36 14.60 7.78 -3.44
N ILE A 37 14.29 6.57 -3.89
CA ILE A 37 14.94 5.33 -3.43
C ILE A 37 16.43 5.37 -3.76
N ASP A 38 16.80 5.71 -5.01
CA ASP A 38 18.20 5.79 -5.42
C ASP A 38 19.00 6.75 -4.53
N ALA A 39 18.44 7.94 -4.26
CA ALA A 39 19.09 8.93 -3.39
C ALA A 39 19.22 8.46 -1.94
N MET A 40 18.27 7.67 -1.42
CA MET A 40 18.34 7.08 -0.08
C MET A 40 19.39 5.97 -0.03
N VAL A 41 19.44 5.11 -1.05
CA VAL A 41 20.44 4.03 -1.16
C VAL A 41 21.87 4.59 -1.27
N ASP A 42 22.07 5.62 -2.09
CA ASP A 42 23.38 6.30 -2.21
C ASP A 42 23.85 6.88 -0.86
N ARG A 43 22.93 7.46 -0.12
CA ARG A 43 23.20 8.03 1.20
C ARG A 43 23.53 6.95 2.22
N PHE A 44 22.81 5.85 2.23
CA PHE A 44 23.11 4.69 3.05
C PHE A 44 24.50 4.16 2.77
N GLY A 45 24.88 4.00 1.49
CA GLY A 45 26.21 3.50 1.12
C GLY A 45 27.35 4.41 1.55
N LYS A 46 27.14 5.75 1.55
CA LYS A 46 28.13 6.71 2.07
C LYS A 46 28.31 6.60 3.57
N GLU A 47 27.22 6.35 4.31
CA GLU A 47 27.22 6.19 5.77
C GLU A 47 27.69 4.78 6.21
N ASN A 48 27.59 3.78 5.32
CA ASN A 48 27.89 2.37 5.57
C ASN A 48 28.70 1.77 4.42
N PRO A 49 29.99 2.15 4.25
CA PRO A 49 30.81 1.72 3.10
C PRO A 49 31.10 0.22 3.07
N ASP A 50 30.83 -0.48 4.16
CA ASP A 50 30.91 -1.93 4.31
C ASP A 50 29.72 -2.70 3.71
N ILE A 51 28.66 -1.99 3.27
CA ILE A 51 27.47 -2.58 2.67
C ILE A 51 27.13 -1.85 1.35
N LYS A 52 27.03 -2.60 0.27
CA LYS A 52 26.61 -2.08 -1.03
C LYS A 52 25.22 -2.58 -1.35
N VAL A 53 24.26 -1.67 -1.48
CA VAL A 53 22.88 -1.99 -1.87
C VAL A 53 22.64 -1.60 -3.34
N SER A 54 22.20 -2.56 -4.14
CA SER A 54 21.75 -2.35 -5.52
C SER A 54 20.23 -2.41 -5.55
N ALA A 55 19.56 -1.25 -5.61
CA ALA A 55 18.12 -1.17 -5.70
C ALA A 55 17.66 -1.34 -7.16
N VAL A 56 16.75 -2.28 -7.41
CA VAL A 56 16.24 -2.61 -8.75
C VAL A 56 14.74 -2.36 -8.77
N TYR A 57 14.32 -1.38 -9.56
CA TYR A 57 12.92 -1.19 -9.88
C TYR A 57 12.40 -2.39 -10.69
N ALA A 58 11.40 -3.09 -10.15
CA ALA A 58 10.93 -4.35 -10.71
C ALA A 58 9.50 -4.30 -11.28
N GLY A 59 8.90 -3.12 -11.43
CA GLY A 59 7.53 -2.93 -11.91
C GLY A 59 6.56 -2.57 -10.78
N ASN A 60 5.30 -2.95 -10.90
CA ASN A 60 4.33 -2.86 -9.81
C ASN A 60 4.53 -4.01 -8.79
N TYR A 61 3.67 -4.11 -7.78
CA TYR A 61 3.79 -5.16 -6.76
C TYR A 61 3.70 -6.57 -7.33
N THR A 62 2.76 -6.83 -8.24
CA THR A 62 2.62 -8.14 -8.90
C THR A 62 3.84 -8.50 -9.74
N ASP A 63 4.38 -7.54 -10.49
CA ASP A 63 5.58 -7.73 -11.28
C ASP A 63 6.79 -8.02 -10.39
N THR A 64 6.92 -7.29 -9.28
CA THR A 64 8.03 -7.44 -8.32
C THR A 64 8.00 -8.82 -7.67
N MET A 65 6.82 -9.25 -7.20
CA MET A 65 6.63 -10.59 -6.63
C MET A 65 6.97 -11.68 -7.65
N THR A 66 6.44 -11.57 -8.88
CA THR A 66 6.72 -12.52 -9.97
C THR A 66 8.21 -12.61 -10.28
N LYS A 67 8.90 -11.47 -10.39
CA LYS A 67 10.34 -11.43 -10.66
C LYS A 67 11.15 -12.01 -9.49
N ALA A 68 10.81 -11.67 -8.26
CA ALA A 68 11.50 -12.18 -7.08
C ALA A 68 11.37 -13.71 -6.98
N MET A 69 10.15 -14.24 -7.15
CA MET A 69 9.90 -15.69 -7.10
C MET A 69 10.54 -16.43 -8.29
N THR A 70 10.56 -15.84 -9.48
CA THR A 70 11.25 -16.40 -10.65
C THR A 70 12.75 -16.44 -10.42
N ALA A 71 13.35 -15.37 -9.91
CA ALA A 71 14.76 -15.31 -9.57
C ALA A 71 15.13 -16.33 -8.48
N MET A 72 14.25 -16.52 -7.48
CA MET A 72 14.41 -17.54 -6.45
C MET A 72 14.43 -18.95 -7.05
N LYS A 73 13.49 -19.29 -7.94
CA LYS A 73 13.44 -20.58 -8.65
C LYS A 73 14.65 -20.79 -9.57
N GLY A 74 15.20 -19.70 -10.10
CA GLY A 74 16.43 -19.69 -10.88
C GLY A 74 17.73 -19.74 -10.07
N GLY A 75 17.64 -19.79 -8.73
CA GLY A 75 18.80 -19.88 -7.82
C GLY A 75 19.53 -18.55 -7.60
N GLN A 76 18.97 -17.42 -8.03
CA GLN A 76 19.55 -16.07 -7.90
C GLN A 76 18.53 -15.05 -7.33
N PRO A 77 17.89 -15.32 -6.19
CA PRO A 77 16.94 -14.36 -5.60
C PRO A 77 17.63 -13.08 -5.12
N PRO A 78 16.90 -11.95 -5.04
CA PRO A 78 17.40 -10.80 -4.31
C PRO A 78 17.61 -11.18 -2.83
N GLN A 79 18.50 -10.48 -2.12
CA GLN A 79 18.69 -10.70 -0.68
C GLN A 79 17.54 -10.13 0.13
N LEU A 80 16.92 -9.03 -0.37
CA LEU A 80 15.71 -8.45 0.21
C LEU A 80 14.82 -7.89 -0.89
N SER A 81 13.54 -7.73 -0.58
CA SER A 81 12.61 -7.08 -1.51
C SER A 81 11.54 -6.31 -0.74
N VAL A 82 11.00 -5.26 -1.36
CA VAL A 82 9.75 -4.65 -0.95
C VAL A 82 8.64 -5.33 -1.74
N LEU A 83 7.73 -6.02 -1.04
CA LEU A 83 6.57 -6.70 -1.62
C LEU A 83 5.31 -6.25 -0.88
N LEU A 84 4.12 -6.60 -1.37
CA LEU A 84 2.90 -6.33 -0.61
C LEU A 84 3.01 -6.93 0.80
N SER A 85 2.52 -6.20 1.78
CA SER A 85 2.45 -6.72 3.15
C SER A 85 1.61 -8.00 3.26
N THR A 86 0.76 -8.23 2.29
CA THR A 86 -0.16 -9.36 2.18
C THR A 86 0.44 -10.59 1.50
N ASP A 87 1.62 -10.48 0.90
CA ASP A 87 2.30 -11.62 0.26
C ASP A 87 2.92 -12.59 1.28
N VAL A 88 2.84 -12.26 2.58
CA VAL A 88 3.50 -12.98 3.67
C VAL A 88 3.17 -14.48 3.70
N PHE A 89 1.89 -14.87 3.57
CA PHE A 89 1.51 -16.29 3.58
C PHE A 89 2.13 -17.03 2.39
N THR A 90 2.03 -16.48 1.18
CA THR A 90 2.66 -17.08 0.00
C THR A 90 4.18 -17.23 0.16
N LEU A 91 4.85 -16.21 0.70
CA LEU A 91 6.29 -16.25 0.93
C LEU A 91 6.70 -17.26 2.01
N ILE A 92 5.87 -17.46 3.05
CA ILE A 92 6.06 -18.49 4.09
C ILE A 92 5.84 -19.89 3.47
N ASP A 93 4.74 -20.09 2.76
CA ASP A 93 4.37 -21.37 2.12
C ASP A 93 5.45 -21.84 1.13
N GLU A 94 6.01 -20.92 0.36
CA GLU A 94 7.13 -21.18 -0.57
C GLU A 94 8.51 -21.29 0.14
N ASN A 95 8.54 -21.13 1.49
CA ASN A 95 9.77 -21.14 2.29
C ASN A 95 10.83 -20.15 1.77
N ALA A 96 10.36 -18.99 1.25
CA ALA A 96 11.17 -18.01 0.54
C ALA A 96 11.90 -17.03 1.45
N ILE A 97 11.35 -16.75 2.63
CA ILE A 97 11.79 -15.68 3.52
C ILE A 97 12.20 -16.20 4.91
N VAL A 98 12.88 -15.37 5.67
CA VAL A 98 13.21 -15.64 7.07
C VAL A 98 12.46 -14.70 8.01
N PRO A 99 12.08 -15.15 9.22
CA PRO A 99 11.57 -14.25 10.24
C PRO A 99 12.71 -13.33 10.71
N VAL A 100 12.39 -12.08 11.01
CA VAL A 100 13.38 -11.06 11.41
C VAL A 100 13.61 -11.01 12.92
N ASP A 101 12.91 -11.82 13.71
CA ASP A 101 12.99 -11.86 15.17
C ASP A 101 14.39 -12.17 15.69
N GLY A 102 15.18 -12.96 14.96
CA GLY A 102 16.58 -13.29 15.31
C GLY A 102 17.60 -12.30 14.77
N LEU A 103 17.20 -11.32 13.98
CA LEU A 103 18.08 -10.37 13.30
C LEU A 103 18.08 -8.98 13.94
N ALA A 104 17.05 -8.65 14.73
CA ALA A 104 16.90 -7.36 15.39
C ALA A 104 16.35 -7.53 16.82
N ASP A 105 16.55 -6.49 17.65
CA ASP A 105 15.95 -6.45 18.99
C ASP A 105 14.41 -6.35 18.85
N LYS A 106 13.71 -7.19 19.61
CA LYS A 106 12.24 -7.19 19.67
C LYS A 106 11.65 -5.86 20.15
N ALA A 107 12.41 -5.05 20.91
CA ALA A 107 11.99 -3.72 21.31
C ALA A 107 11.79 -2.79 20.11
N TRP A 108 12.62 -2.92 19.06
CA TRP A 108 12.52 -2.12 17.85
C TRP A 108 11.20 -2.34 17.10
N PHE A 109 10.60 -3.53 17.15
CA PHE A 109 9.30 -3.79 16.49
C PHE A 109 8.15 -2.97 17.11
N LYS A 110 8.30 -2.51 18.35
CA LYS A 110 7.31 -1.67 19.05
C LYS A 110 7.36 -0.20 18.61
N ASP A 111 8.38 0.19 17.87
CA ASP A 111 8.51 1.56 17.34
C ASP A 111 7.56 1.80 16.15
N PHE A 112 7.02 0.74 15.56
CA PHE A 112 6.11 0.82 14.42
C PHE A 112 4.65 0.90 14.86
N TYR A 113 3.80 1.50 14.00
CA TYR A 113 2.36 1.43 14.21
C TYR A 113 1.87 -0.02 14.18
N PRO A 114 1.13 -0.49 15.21
CA PRO A 114 0.62 -1.86 15.25
C PRO A 114 -0.21 -2.25 14.02
N ALA A 115 -1.00 -1.31 13.49
CA ALA A 115 -1.80 -1.52 12.27
C ALA A 115 -0.93 -1.89 11.04
N PHE A 116 0.30 -1.40 10.96
CA PHE A 116 1.23 -1.75 9.87
C PHE A 116 2.02 -3.02 10.12
N MET A 117 2.21 -3.40 11.37
CA MET A 117 2.88 -4.65 11.73
C MET A 117 1.96 -5.87 11.55
N ALA A 118 0.66 -5.70 11.69
CA ALA A 118 -0.31 -6.78 11.79
C ALA A 118 -0.24 -7.79 10.63
N ASN A 119 -0.11 -7.34 9.36
CA ASN A 119 0.04 -8.26 8.23
C ASN A 119 1.36 -9.05 8.25
N GLY A 120 2.42 -8.49 8.85
CA GLY A 120 3.75 -9.11 8.90
C GLY A 120 3.98 -10.03 10.10
N GLN A 121 3.01 -10.14 11.01
CA GLN A 121 3.14 -10.95 12.24
C GLN A 121 2.24 -12.18 12.17
N ILE A 122 2.83 -13.34 11.87
CA ILE A 122 2.14 -14.62 11.69
C ILE A 122 2.78 -15.64 12.64
N ASP A 123 1.95 -16.39 13.36
CA ASP A 123 2.34 -17.45 14.30
C ASP A 123 3.39 -17.00 15.32
N GLY A 124 3.22 -15.79 15.86
CA GLY A 124 4.10 -15.22 16.87
C GLY A 124 5.48 -14.82 16.38
N LYS A 125 5.71 -14.79 15.05
CA LYS A 125 6.93 -14.35 14.40
C LYS A 125 6.69 -13.11 13.58
N THR A 126 7.70 -12.27 13.43
CA THR A 126 7.71 -11.11 12.55
C THR A 126 8.44 -11.46 11.25
N TRP A 127 7.73 -11.44 10.13
CA TRP A 127 8.23 -11.86 8.81
C TRP A 127 8.59 -10.70 7.90
N SER A 128 8.09 -9.49 8.21
CA SER A 128 8.35 -8.31 7.39
C SER A 128 8.34 -7.03 8.22
N ILE A 129 9.00 -6.00 7.70
CA ILE A 129 9.07 -4.68 8.31
C ILE A 129 8.34 -3.66 7.42
N PRO A 130 7.39 -2.88 7.95
CA PRO A 130 6.62 -1.93 7.15
C PRO A 130 7.49 -0.83 6.54
N PHE A 131 7.21 -0.46 5.27
CA PHE A 131 7.95 0.59 4.57
C PHE A 131 7.04 1.48 3.72
N GLN A 132 6.55 1.01 2.59
CA GLN A 132 5.66 1.75 1.67
C GLN A 132 4.19 1.59 2.12
N ARG A 133 3.86 2.10 3.31
CA ARG A 133 2.55 1.86 3.91
C ARG A 133 1.56 2.98 3.64
N SER A 134 0.32 2.60 3.43
CA SER A 134 -0.77 3.53 3.09
C SER A 134 -2.09 3.10 3.72
N THR A 135 -3.08 3.97 3.60
CA THR A 135 -4.51 3.67 3.72
C THR A 135 -5.23 4.26 2.51
N ILE A 136 -6.47 3.89 2.30
CA ILE A 136 -7.34 4.57 1.34
C ILE A 136 -7.87 5.84 2.00
N VAL A 137 -7.85 6.95 1.26
CA VAL A 137 -8.45 8.21 1.70
C VAL A 137 -9.36 8.76 0.61
N LEU A 138 -10.26 9.65 1.01
CA LEU A 138 -11.07 10.44 0.10
C LEU A 138 -10.32 11.73 -0.25
N TYR A 139 -10.06 11.93 -1.53
CA TYR A 139 -9.64 13.23 -2.07
C TYR A 139 -10.86 13.93 -2.65
N TRP A 140 -10.97 15.26 -2.44
CA TRP A 140 -12.02 16.04 -3.07
C TRP A 140 -11.54 17.37 -3.62
N ASN A 141 -12.15 17.81 -4.73
CA ASN A 141 -11.92 19.10 -5.36
C ASN A 141 -12.79 20.17 -4.67
N LYS A 142 -12.18 21.01 -3.84
CA LYS A 142 -12.85 22.08 -3.09
C LYS A 142 -13.49 23.14 -4.01
N ASP A 143 -12.86 23.41 -5.14
CA ASP A 143 -13.39 24.39 -6.11
C ASP A 143 -14.65 23.84 -6.79
N ALA A 144 -14.69 22.55 -7.10
CA ALA A 144 -15.89 21.88 -7.60
C ALA A 144 -17.03 21.85 -6.55
N PHE A 145 -16.70 21.67 -5.26
CA PHE A 145 -17.68 21.76 -4.18
C PHE A 145 -18.29 23.16 -4.09
N LYS A 146 -17.45 24.20 -4.13
CA LYS A 146 -17.92 25.59 -4.14
C LYS A 146 -18.80 25.90 -5.35
N GLU A 147 -18.41 25.45 -6.54
CA GLU A 147 -19.20 25.59 -7.78
C GLU A 147 -20.59 24.94 -7.63
N ALA A 148 -20.68 23.78 -6.96
CA ALA A 148 -21.92 23.04 -6.73
C ALA A 148 -22.75 23.57 -5.54
N GLY A 149 -22.33 24.66 -4.89
CA GLY A 149 -23.01 25.21 -3.71
C GLY A 149 -22.85 24.35 -2.45
N LEU A 150 -21.78 23.51 -2.38
CA LEU A 150 -21.41 22.76 -1.21
C LEU A 150 -20.34 23.51 -0.40
N ASP A 151 -20.26 23.21 0.88
CA ASP A 151 -19.16 23.69 1.73
C ASP A 151 -17.83 23.06 1.27
N PRO A 152 -16.87 23.84 0.77
CA PRO A 152 -15.61 23.32 0.26
C PRO A 152 -14.71 22.73 1.35
N GLU A 153 -14.95 23.04 2.63
CA GLU A 153 -14.16 22.54 3.75
C GLU A 153 -14.77 21.27 4.38
N LYS A 154 -15.94 20.82 3.90
CA LYS A 154 -16.65 19.69 4.46
C LYS A 154 -16.70 18.50 3.49
N ALA A 155 -15.86 17.50 3.72
CA ALA A 155 -15.96 16.20 3.03
C ALA A 155 -17.20 15.41 3.52
N PRO A 156 -17.74 14.48 2.69
CA PRO A 156 -18.81 13.60 3.14
C PRO A 156 -18.34 12.71 4.31
N ALA A 157 -19.16 12.64 5.37
CA ALA A 157 -18.86 11.83 6.56
C ALA A 157 -19.49 10.43 6.49
N SER A 158 -20.48 10.23 5.59
CA SER A 158 -21.18 8.97 5.40
C SER A 158 -21.36 8.64 3.92
N TRP A 159 -21.67 7.37 3.64
CA TRP A 159 -22.02 6.91 2.29
C TRP A 159 -23.20 7.70 1.70
N ASP A 160 -24.22 7.97 2.51
CA ASP A 160 -25.40 8.71 2.08
C ASP A 160 -25.05 10.18 1.75
N GLU A 161 -24.20 10.83 2.57
CA GLU A 161 -23.68 12.16 2.25
C GLU A 161 -22.84 12.16 0.97
N MET A 162 -22.00 11.12 0.76
CA MET A 162 -21.18 11.01 -0.47
C MET A 162 -22.07 10.93 -1.72
N VAL A 163 -23.15 10.16 -1.68
CA VAL A 163 -24.13 10.10 -2.79
C VAL A 163 -24.82 11.44 -2.97
N ALA A 164 -25.32 12.05 -1.88
CA ALA A 164 -26.05 13.34 -1.97
C ALA A 164 -25.18 14.48 -2.51
N MET A 165 -23.92 14.55 -2.06
CA MET A 165 -22.93 15.52 -2.59
C MET A 165 -22.54 15.15 -4.03
N GLY A 166 -22.31 13.87 -4.31
CA GLY A 166 -21.97 13.37 -5.64
C GLY A 166 -22.98 13.79 -6.71
N LYS A 167 -24.28 13.70 -6.41
CA LYS A 167 -25.34 14.14 -7.33
C LYS A 167 -25.25 15.63 -7.68
N LYS A 168 -24.85 16.48 -6.73
CA LYS A 168 -24.66 17.92 -6.98
C LYS A 168 -23.37 18.21 -7.76
N LEU A 169 -22.36 17.32 -7.65
CA LEU A 169 -21.04 17.50 -8.23
C LEU A 169 -20.96 17.00 -9.68
N VAL A 170 -21.87 16.12 -10.11
CA VAL A 170 -21.95 15.66 -11.51
C VAL A 170 -22.21 16.86 -12.41
N LYS A 171 -21.36 17.03 -13.44
CA LYS A 171 -21.52 18.08 -14.45
C LYS A 171 -21.69 17.48 -15.82
N LYS A 172 -22.58 18.09 -16.61
CA LYS A 172 -22.85 17.68 -17.99
C LYS A 172 -22.64 18.86 -18.93
N ASP A 173 -22.23 18.56 -20.15
CA ASP A 173 -22.18 19.54 -21.24
C ASP A 173 -23.61 19.83 -21.83
N ALA A 174 -23.66 20.72 -22.78
CA ALA A 174 -24.90 21.09 -23.45
C ALA A 174 -25.55 19.90 -24.21
N SER A 175 -24.79 18.87 -24.56
CA SER A 175 -25.25 17.66 -25.24
C SER A 175 -25.68 16.56 -24.24
N GLY A 176 -25.53 16.81 -22.92
CA GLY A 176 -25.89 15.86 -21.86
C GLY A 176 -24.79 14.87 -21.50
N ASN A 177 -23.59 14.96 -22.10
CA ASN A 177 -22.46 14.11 -21.75
C ASN A 177 -21.88 14.54 -20.40
N VAL A 178 -21.52 13.56 -19.57
CA VAL A 178 -20.88 13.84 -18.28
C VAL A 178 -19.46 14.33 -18.52
N THR A 179 -19.14 15.53 -18.04
CA THR A 179 -17.80 16.14 -18.08
C THR A 179 -17.08 16.07 -16.74
N ARG A 180 -17.83 15.85 -15.64
CA ARG A 180 -17.28 15.60 -14.31
C ARG A 180 -18.20 14.66 -13.56
N TRP A 181 -17.63 13.58 -13.02
CA TRP A 181 -18.32 12.67 -12.12
C TRP A 181 -18.32 13.20 -10.69
N GLY A 182 -19.26 12.75 -9.87
CA GLY A 182 -19.34 13.10 -8.46
C GLY A 182 -18.27 12.41 -7.63
N VAL A 183 -18.07 11.13 -7.87
CA VAL A 183 -17.07 10.30 -7.20
C VAL A 183 -16.60 9.18 -8.13
N GLU A 184 -15.34 8.79 -8.00
CA GLU A 184 -14.80 7.60 -8.62
C GLU A 184 -14.03 6.76 -7.62
N ILE A 185 -14.29 5.45 -7.64
CA ILE A 185 -13.61 4.42 -6.86
C ILE A 185 -13.02 3.43 -7.87
N PRO A 186 -11.70 3.14 -7.85
CA PRO A 186 -11.07 2.30 -8.86
C PRO A 186 -11.58 0.85 -8.79
N THR A 187 -12.04 0.34 -9.92
CA THR A 187 -12.60 -1.02 -10.07
C THR A 187 -11.63 -1.99 -10.71
N THR A 188 -10.42 -1.53 -11.07
CA THR A 188 -9.30 -2.35 -11.55
C THR A 188 -8.05 -2.13 -10.70
N GLY A 189 -7.04 -2.95 -10.91
CA GLY A 189 -5.78 -2.91 -10.15
C GLY A 189 -5.93 -3.49 -8.74
N TYR A 190 -6.46 -2.70 -7.82
CA TYR A 190 -6.63 -3.10 -6.41
C TYR A 190 -8.10 -3.09 -5.98
N ALA A 191 -9.01 -3.60 -6.82
CA ALA A 191 -10.44 -3.64 -6.54
C ALA A 191 -10.79 -4.42 -5.27
N TYR A 192 -10.06 -5.51 -4.97
CA TYR A 192 -10.20 -6.25 -3.72
C TYR A 192 -10.01 -5.35 -2.48
N TRP A 193 -9.08 -4.38 -2.56
CA TRP A 193 -8.75 -3.47 -1.47
C TRP A 193 -9.87 -2.43 -1.25
N MET A 194 -10.46 -1.93 -2.35
CA MET A 194 -11.63 -1.05 -2.30
C MET A 194 -12.86 -1.76 -1.75
N LEU A 195 -13.12 -3.00 -2.20
CA LEU A 195 -14.21 -3.82 -1.65
C LEU A 195 -14.01 -4.09 -0.16
N GLN A 196 -12.75 -4.36 0.27
CA GLN A 196 -12.46 -4.54 1.68
C GLN A 196 -12.78 -3.28 2.50
N ALA A 197 -12.45 -2.08 2.00
CA ALA A 197 -12.79 -0.84 2.67
C ALA A 197 -14.30 -0.70 2.86
N LEU A 198 -15.06 -0.86 1.79
CA LEU A 198 -16.53 -0.81 1.82
C LEU A 198 -17.13 -1.86 2.77
N ALA A 199 -16.61 -3.09 2.75
CA ALA A 199 -17.08 -4.15 3.65
C ALA A 199 -16.82 -3.80 5.13
N ILE A 200 -15.62 -3.27 5.44
CA ILE A 200 -15.25 -2.87 6.81
C ILE A 200 -16.11 -1.71 7.29
N GLU A 201 -16.35 -0.71 6.45
CA GLU A 201 -17.23 0.42 6.77
C GLU A 201 -18.66 -0.06 7.03
N ASN A 202 -19.09 -1.14 6.36
CA ASN A 202 -20.37 -1.81 6.60
C ASN A 202 -20.30 -2.87 7.73
N GLY A 203 -19.23 -2.89 8.54
CA GLY A 203 -19.08 -3.73 9.72
C GLY A 203 -18.72 -5.19 9.46
N GLN A 204 -18.13 -5.53 8.29
CA GLN A 204 -17.77 -6.89 7.91
C GLN A 204 -16.27 -7.06 7.70
N LYS A 205 -15.64 -8.01 8.40
CA LYS A 205 -14.30 -8.51 8.06
C LYS A 205 -14.39 -9.43 6.84
N LEU A 206 -13.36 -9.42 5.97
CA LEU A 206 -13.31 -10.28 4.78
C LEU A 206 -12.56 -11.60 4.98
N MET A 207 -11.80 -11.75 6.06
CA MET A 207 -10.98 -12.93 6.33
C MET A 207 -10.92 -13.24 7.82
N ASN A 208 -10.50 -14.48 8.15
CA ASN A 208 -10.05 -14.83 9.50
C ASN A 208 -8.57 -14.51 9.72
N ASP A 209 -8.13 -14.56 10.97
CA ASP A 209 -6.75 -14.23 11.34
C ASP A 209 -5.73 -15.33 10.91
N ALA A 210 -6.21 -16.58 10.71
CA ALA A 210 -5.39 -17.68 10.23
C ALA A 210 -5.10 -17.63 8.72
N GLY A 211 -5.72 -16.72 7.96
CA GLY A 211 -5.52 -16.57 6.52
C GLY A 211 -6.04 -17.76 5.68
N ASN A 212 -6.93 -18.57 6.21
CA ASN A 212 -7.44 -19.77 5.53
C ASN A 212 -8.96 -19.74 5.29
N GLU A 213 -9.62 -18.60 5.56
CA GLU A 213 -11.03 -18.38 5.27
C GLU A 213 -11.28 -16.95 4.81
N VAL A 214 -12.20 -16.79 3.85
CA VAL A 214 -12.72 -15.50 3.41
C VAL A 214 -14.25 -15.46 3.51
N TYR A 215 -14.82 -14.27 3.66
CA TYR A 215 -16.23 -14.05 3.93
C TYR A 215 -16.90 -13.20 2.83
N LEU A 216 -16.73 -13.62 1.57
CA LEU A 216 -17.19 -12.86 0.40
C LEU A 216 -18.72 -12.86 0.26
N THR A 217 -19.40 -13.94 0.71
CA THR A 217 -20.86 -14.08 0.65
C THR A 217 -21.58 -13.59 1.91
N ALA A 218 -20.85 -13.03 2.88
CA ALA A 218 -21.49 -12.44 4.05
C ALA A 218 -22.44 -11.31 3.59
N PRO A 219 -23.68 -11.21 4.17
CA PRO A 219 -24.68 -10.25 3.70
C PRO A 219 -24.18 -8.81 3.63
N LYS A 220 -23.33 -8.40 4.58
CA LYS A 220 -22.73 -7.07 4.60
C LYS A 220 -21.65 -6.86 3.54
N THR A 221 -20.93 -7.91 3.13
CA THR A 221 -20.00 -7.85 1.99
C THR A 221 -20.76 -7.67 0.69
N VAL A 222 -21.85 -8.43 0.52
CA VAL A 222 -22.70 -8.31 -0.67
C VAL A 222 -23.30 -6.92 -0.74
N ALA A 223 -23.86 -6.40 0.35
CA ALA A 223 -24.43 -5.06 0.43
C ALA A 223 -23.38 -3.96 0.15
N ALA A 224 -22.10 -4.17 0.50
CA ALA A 224 -21.03 -3.26 0.17
C ALA A 224 -20.74 -3.21 -1.35
N LEU A 225 -20.76 -4.37 -2.02
CA LEU A 225 -20.62 -4.41 -3.48
C LEU A 225 -21.88 -3.88 -4.20
N ASP A 226 -23.09 -4.16 -3.67
CA ASP A 226 -24.34 -3.56 -4.17
C ASP A 226 -24.27 -2.03 -4.12
N TYR A 227 -23.84 -1.46 -2.99
CA TYR A 227 -23.65 -0.01 -2.86
C TYR A 227 -22.67 0.52 -3.91
N TRP A 228 -21.54 -0.12 -4.12
CA TRP A 228 -20.56 0.30 -5.11
C TRP A 228 -21.13 0.30 -6.54
N VAL A 229 -21.85 -0.76 -6.90
CA VAL A 229 -22.57 -0.86 -8.19
C VAL A 229 -23.65 0.22 -8.31
N ASP A 230 -24.39 0.49 -7.23
CA ASP A 230 -25.44 1.49 -7.19
C ASP A 230 -24.92 2.92 -7.43
N LEU A 231 -23.69 3.26 -7.04
CA LEU A 231 -23.07 4.57 -7.33
C LEU A 231 -23.12 4.91 -8.84
N SER A 232 -22.96 3.91 -9.70
CA SER A 232 -23.01 4.11 -11.15
C SER A 232 -24.39 3.87 -11.75
N ARG A 233 -25.07 2.78 -11.37
CA ARG A 233 -26.30 2.33 -12.06
C ARG A 233 -27.57 2.97 -11.57
N LYS A 234 -27.65 3.27 -10.30
CA LYS A 234 -28.85 3.83 -9.66
C LYS A 234 -28.66 5.31 -9.34
N GLU A 235 -27.58 5.64 -8.67
CA GLU A 235 -27.31 6.99 -8.20
C GLU A 235 -26.69 7.89 -9.27
N THR A 236 -26.11 7.30 -10.32
CA THR A 236 -25.49 7.98 -11.48
C THR A 236 -24.45 9.04 -11.10
N VAL A 237 -23.72 8.80 -10.01
CA VAL A 237 -22.67 9.69 -9.50
C VAL A 237 -21.26 9.25 -9.91
N MET A 238 -21.14 8.04 -10.44
CA MET A 238 -19.92 7.40 -10.89
C MET A 238 -20.12 6.85 -12.32
N PRO A 239 -19.08 6.76 -13.18
CA PRO A 239 -19.21 6.15 -14.50
C PRO A 239 -19.62 4.68 -14.41
N THR A 240 -20.36 4.21 -15.43
CA THR A 240 -20.60 2.78 -15.63
C THR A 240 -19.37 2.11 -16.23
N GLY A 241 -19.10 0.86 -15.86
CA GLY A 241 -17.96 0.10 -16.36
C GLY A 241 -16.75 0.19 -15.44
N THR A 242 -15.57 0.14 -16.02
CA THR A 242 -14.31 0.09 -15.26
C THR A 242 -13.74 1.48 -15.02
N VAL A 243 -13.28 1.72 -13.78
CA VAL A 243 -12.45 2.86 -13.39
C VAL A 243 -11.06 2.31 -13.11
N ASP A 244 -10.09 2.78 -13.87
CA ASP A 244 -8.73 2.25 -13.80
C ASP A 244 -7.90 2.91 -12.70
N TRP A 245 -7.20 2.09 -11.91
CA TRP A 245 -6.33 2.55 -10.82
C TRP A 245 -5.25 3.52 -11.26
N ALA A 246 -4.61 3.26 -12.40
CA ALA A 246 -3.46 4.05 -12.84
C ALA A 246 -3.86 5.42 -13.37
N THR A 247 -5.05 5.51 -14.01
CA THR A 247 -5.53 6.74 -14.66
C THR A 247 -6.38 7.62 -13.75
N LEU A 248 -7.04 7.06 -12.72
CA LEU A 248 -7.96 7.80 -11.84
C LEU A 248 -7.34 9.07 -11.23
N ARG A 249 -6.06 9.01 -10.79
CA ARG A 249 -5.38 10.22 -10.32
C ARG A 249 -5.33 11.32 -11.38
N THR A 250 -5.07 10.96 -12.65
CA THR A 250 -5.05 11.92 -13.76
C THR A 250 -6.43 12.50 -14.00
N ASP A 251 -7.48 11.67 -13.96
CA ASP A 251 -8.86 12.14 -14.11
C ASP A 251 -9.26 13.11 -12.99
N PHE A 252 -8.80 12.87 -11.76
CA PHE A 252 -8.99 13.82 -10.67
C PHE A 252 -8.24 15.13 -10.90
N LEU A 253 -6.97 15.08 -11.31
CA LEU A 253 -6.15 16.26 -11.60
C LEU A 253 -6.67 17.09 -12.78
N GLU A 254 -7.31 16.45 -13.74
CA GLU A 254 -7.99 17.08 -14.88
C GLU A 254 -9.41 17.57 -14.55
N GLY A 255 -9.89 17.34 -13.32
CA GLY A 255 -11.22 17.74 -12.88
C GLY A 255 -12.37 16.91 -13.47
N LYS A 256 -12.09 15.73 -14.03
CA LYS A 256 -13.10 14.81 -14.56
C LYS A 256 -13.87 14.08 -13.46
N THR A 257 -13.34 14.06 -12.24
CA THR A 257 -14.05 13.62 -11.04
C THR A 257 -13.88 14.62 -9.90
N ALA A 258 -14.94 14.84 -9.14
CA ALA A 258 -14.92 15.78 -8.01
C ALA A 258 -14.40 15.13 -6.72
N MET A 259 -14.61 13.84 -6.56
CA MET A 259 -14.11 13.03 -5.44
C MET A 259 -13.47 11.75 -5.98
N MET A 260 -12.39 11.30 -5.35
CA MET A 260 -11.81 9.98 -5.62
C MET A 260 -11.40 9.28 -4.33
N TRP A 261 -11.59 7.97 -4.30
CA TRP A 261 -10.95 7.12 -3.31
C TRP A 261 -9.61 6.63 -3.87
N HIS A 262 -8.54 6.89 -3.16
CA HIS A 262 -7.23 6.44 -3.62
C HIS A 262 -6.25 6.29 -2.45
N THR A 263 -5.12 5.62 -2.72
CA THR A 263 -4.03 5.50 -1.75
C THR A 263 -3.44 6.85 -1.36
N THR A 264 -3.06 6.99 -0.10
CA THR A 264 -2.24 8.13 0.36
C THR A 264 -0.88 8.20 -0.30
N GLY A 265 -0.36 7.10 -0.85
CA GLY A 265 0.89 7.11 -1.63
C GLY A 265 0.89 8.05 -2.84
N ASN A 266 -0.29 8.52 -3.26
CA ASN A 266 -0.44 9.54 -4.31
C ASN A 266 -0.50 10.98 -3.77
N LEU A 267 -0.48 11.21 -2.45
CA LEU A 267 -0.75 12.52 -1.86
C LEU A 267 0.18 13.61 -2.37
N THR A 268 1.48 13.35 -2.39
CA THR A 268 2.45 14.36 -2.89
C THR A 268 2.29 14.58 -4.39
N ALA A 269 2.03 13.52 -5.18
CA ALA A 269 1.77 13.67 -6.61
C ALA A 269 0.48 14.46 -6.90
N VAL A 270 -0.55 14.30 -6.06
CA VAL A 270 -1.78 15.12 -6.16
C VAL A 270 -1.49 16.57 -5.75
N LYS A 271 -0.76 16.79 -4.65
CA LYS A 271 -0.37 18.13 -4.19
C LYS A 271 0.39 18.92 -5.26
N ASP A 272 1.34 18.24 -5.92
CA ASP A 272 2.20 18.88 -6.93
C ASP A 272 1.48 19.07 -8.28
N GLY A 273 0.49 18.23 -8.59
CA GLY A 273 -0.21 18.23 -9.88
C GLY A 273 -1.53 18.99 -9.91
N ALA A 274 -2.19 19.18 -8.77
CA ALA A 274 -3.50 19.81 -8.70
C ALA A 274 -3.42 21.32 -9.05
N LYS A 275 -4.29 21.75 -9.96
CA LYS A 275 -4.45 23.16 -10.35
C LYS A 275 -5.66 23.82 -9.66
N PHE A 276 -6.23 23.15 -8.69
CA PHE A 276 -7.37 23.58 -7.88
C PHE A 276 -7.10 23.28 -6.40
N ASN A 277 -7.85 23.89 -5.52
CA ASN A 277 -7.80 23.59 -4.10
C ASN A 277 -8.43 22.21 -3.85
N PHE A 278 -7.72 21.35 -3.15
CA PHE A 278 -8.24 20.02 -2.81
C PHE A 278 -8.18 19.76 -1.29
N GLY A 279 -8.94 18.80 -0.85
CA GLY A 279 -8.91 18.28 0.50
C GLY A 279 -8.65 16.79 0.53
N VAL A 280 -8.27 16.29 1.71
CA VAL A 280 -8.11 14.87 2.01
C VAL A 280 -8.84 14.56 3.30
N ALA A 281 -9.68 13.53 3.28
CA ALA A 281 -10.42 13.07 4.44
C ALA A 281 -10.28 11.57 4.63
N ILE A 282 -10.49 11.12 5.86
CA ILE A 282 -10.74 9.70 6.13
C ILE A 282 -12.00 9.26 5.38
N LEU A 283 -12.10 7.98 5.06
CA LEU A 283 -13.23 7.44 4.30
C LEU A 283 -14.57 7.67 5.00
N PRO A 284 -15.66 7.92 4.23
CA PRO A 284 -16.99 8.09 4.79
C PRO A 284 -17.50 6.78 5.39
N ALA A 285 -18.18 6.85 6.53
CA ALA A 285 -18.70 5.70 7.25
C ALA A 285 -20.04 5.20 6.70
N LYS A 286 -20.32 3.90 6.88
CA LYS A 286 -21.67 3.34 6.88
C LYS A 286 -22.10 2.99 8.31
N GLU A 287 -21.68 1.84 8.83
CA GLU A 287 -21.90 1.46 10.23
C GLU A 287 -20.74 1.89 11.13
N ARG A 288 -19.56 1.97 10.58
CA ARG A 288 -18.32 2.41 11.27
C ARG A 288 -17.36 3.10 10.31
N ARG A 289 -16.38 3.80 10.87
CA ARG A 289 -15.21 4.22 10.14
C ARG A 289 -14.25 3.05 9.97
N GLY A 290 -13.48 3.03 8.88
CA GLY A 290 -12.46 2.02 8.65
C GLY A 290 -11.79 2.17 7.30
N SER A 291 -10.58 1.65 7.22
CA SER A 291 -9.85 1.44 5.98
C SER A 291 -8.92 0.25 6.19
N PRO A 292 -8.74 -0.64 5.23
CA PRO A 292 -7.61 -1.55 5.29
C PRO A 292 -6.32 -0.75 5.18
N THR A 293 -5.27 -1.20 5.88
CA THR A 293 -3.91 -0.76 5.57
C THR A 293 -3.55 -1.27 4.17
N GLY A 294 -2.52 -0.70 3.55
CA GLY A 294 -2.08 -1.14 2.23
C GLY A 294 -0.60 -0.92 2.03
N GLY A 295 -0.11 -1.38 0.88
CA GLY A 295 1.26 -1.13 0.46
C GLY A 295 2.26 -2.18 0.92
N GLY A 296 3.56 -1.86 0.78
CA GLY A 296 4.65 -2.82 0.89
C GLY A 296 5.41 -2.81 2.20
N SER A 297 6.00 -3.97 2.46
CA SER A 297 6.93 -4.20 3.56
C SER A 297 8.24 -4.78 3.02
N PHE A 298 9.34 -4.61 3.76
CA PHE A 298 10.59 -5.31 3.50
C PHE A 298 10.50 -6.76 3.92
N TYR A 299 10.98 -7.64 3.06
CA TYR A 299 11.19 -9.07 3.31
C TYR A 299 12.64 -9.42 3.06
N ILE A 300 13.22 -10.31 3.88
CA ILE A 300 14.58 -10.84 3.72
C ILE A 300 14.47 -12.28 3.20
N PHE A 301 15.08 -12.56 2.05
CA PHE A 301 15.05 -13.88 1.45
C PHE A 301 15.96 -14.87 2.20
N LYS A 302 15.45 -16.10 2.33
CA LYS A 302 16.14 -17.18 3.07
C LYS A 302 17.48 -17.59 2.46
N SER A 303 17.63 -17.38 1.14
CA SER A 303 18.88 -17.66 0.40
C SER A 303 20.01 -16.66 0.68
N ALA A 304 19.71 -15.52 1.30
CA ALA A 304 20.75 -14.58 1.75
C ALA A 304 21.62 -15.23 2.84
N SER A 305 22.94 -15.07 2.74
CA SER A 305 23.86 -15.55 3.76
C SER A 305 23.61 -14.87 5.13
N PRO A 306 24.06 -15.46 6.25
CA PRO A 306 23.92 -14.80 7.56
C PRO A 306 24.48 -13.38 7.62
N GLU A 307 25.56 -13.12 6.88
CA GLU A 307 26.15 -11.79 6.76
C GLU A 307 25.26 -10.84 5.96
N GLN A 308 24.72 -11.32 4.85
CA GLN A 308 23.78 -10.56 4.04
C GLN A 308 22.46 -10.29 4.79
N GLN A 309 21.95 -11.23 5.58
CA GLN A 309 20.77 -11.02 6.43
C GLN A 309 21.02 -9.92 7.47
N LYS A 310 22.19 -9.91 8.12
CA LYS A 310 22.60 -8.85 9.06
C LYS A 310 22.76 -7.50 8.36
N ALA A 311 23.34 -7.47 7.18
CA ALA A 311 23.48 -6.25 6.39
C ALA A 311 22.09 -5.74 5.91
N ALA A 312 21.19 -6.64 5.51
CA ALA A 312 19.84 -6.29 5.10
C ALA A 312 19.03 -5.68 6.26
N ILE A 313 19.08 -6.25 7.47
CA ILE A 313 18.36 -5.68 8.61
C ILE A 313 18.93 -4.31 9.01
N LYS A 314 20.26 -4.11 8.92
CA LYS A 314 20.89 -2.80 9.15
C LYS A 314 20.40 -1.75 8.13
N PHE A 315 20.28 -2.14 6.85
CA PHE A 315 19.72 -1.28 5.82
C PHE A 315 18.23 -0.96 6.09
N ILE A 316 17.42 -1.95 6.46
CA ILE A 316 16.00 -1.77 6.80
C ILE A 316 15.86 -0.84 8.00
N GLN A 317 16.65 -1.01 9.07
CA GLN A 317 16.65 -0.12 10.23
C GLN A 317 16.97 1.32 9.84
N TRP A 318 17.96 1.52 8.96
CA TRP A 318 18.31 2.84 8.45
C TRP A 318 17.16 3.46 7.63
N MET A 319 16.56 2.67 6.73
CA MET A 319 15.45 3.14 5.87
C MET A 319 14.19 3.50 6.67
N THR A 320 13.97 2.85 7.80
CA THR A 320 12.79 3.03 8.66
C THR A 320 13.04 3.89 9.90
N ALA A 321 14.27 4.41 10.07
CA ALA A 321 14.57 5.38 11.11
C ALA A 321 13.64 6.62 11.01
N PRO A 322 13.29 7.26 12.13
CA PRO A 322 12.27 8.33 12.14
C PRO A 322 12.47 9.42 11.08
N GLU A 323 13.69 9.90 10.89
CA GLU A 323 14.02 10.96 9.92
C GLU A 323 13.84 10.46 8.47
N ARG A 324 14.17 9.19 8.20
CA ARG A 324 14.04 8.58 6.87
C ARG A 324 12.58 8.26 6.55
N ALA A 325 11.85 7.75 7.53
CA ALA A 325 10.42 7.50 7.41
C ALA A 325 9.64 8.81 7.20
N ALA A 326 10.02 9.90 7.89
CA ALA A 326 9.47 11.23 7.69
C ALA A 326 9.78 11.76 6.29
N GLU A 327 11.03 11.67 5.84
CA GLU A 327 11.45 12.08 4.49
C GLU A 327 10.68 11.31 3.41
N TRP A 328 10.56 10.00 3.56
CA TRP A 328 9.79 9.15 2.65
C TRP A 328 8.33 9.60 2.56
N SER A 329 7.69 9.79 3.71
CA SER A 329 6.30 10.27 3.79
C SER A 329 6.10 11.62 3.12
N ILE A 330 6.94 12.61 3.41
CA ILE A 330 6.87 13.95 2.84
C ILE A 330 7.02 13.93 1.31
N LYS A 331 7.94 13.11 0.81
CA LYS A 331 8.26 13.07 -0.63
C LYS A 331 7.27 12.25 -1.46
N THR A 332 6.51 11.35 -0.84
CA THR A 332 5.63 10.42 -1.55
C THR A 332 4.16 10.55 -1.18
N GLY A 333 3.87 10.78 0.11
CA GLY A 333 2.54 10.71 0.70
C GLY A 333 2.21 9.35 1.34
N TYR A 334 3.09 8.35 1.24
CA TYR A 334 2.98 7.16 2.08
C TYR A 334 2.99 7.55 3.55
N VAL A 335 2.28 6.81 4.39
CA VAL A 335 2.25 7.06 5.84
C VAL A 335 3.60 6.69 6.43
N ALA A 336 4.20 7.59 7.20
CA ALA A 336 5.42 7.27 7.93
C ALA A 336 5.11 6.15 8.95
N VAL A 337 5.97 5.12 8.97
CA VAL A 337 5.66 3.83 9.60
C VAL A 337 5.74 3.84 11.13
N SER A 338 6.23 4.92 11.74
CA SER A 338 6.40 5.02 13.18
C SER A 338 5.86 6.34 13.75
N PRO A 339 5.33 6.36 15.01
CA PRO A 339 4.94 7.59 15.69
C PRO A 339 6.09 8.59 15.85
N ALA A 340 7.34 8.10 16.00
CA ALA A 340 8.51 8.94 16.15
C ALA A 340 8.80 9.78 14.90
N ALA A 341 8.47 9.28 13.70
CA ALA A 341 8.64 10.01 12.46
C ALA A 341 7.80 11.30 12.42
N TYR A 342 6.62 11.29 13.04
CA TYR A 342 5.74 12.46 13.12
C TYR A 342 6.19 13.51 14.15
N LYS A 343 7.18 13.18 14.98
CA LYS A 343 7.81 14.10 15.95
C LYS A 343 9.12 14.69 15.43
N THR A 344 9.53 14.35 14.21
CA THR A 344 10.72 14.97 13.60
C THR A 344 10.41 16.42 13.20
N PRO A 345 11.37 17.35 13.34
CA PRO A 345 11.16 18.76 12.98
C PRO A 345 10.68 18.96 11.55
N ALA A 346 11.16 18.14 10.60
CA ALA A 346 10.75 18.19 9.19
C ALA A 346 9.27 17.83 9.02
N MET A 347 8.81 16.77 9.66
CA MET A 347 7.42 16.32 9.56
C MET A 347 6.47 17.23 10.33
N GLU A 348 6.84 17.73 11.51
CA GLU A 348 6.02 18.70 12.26
C GLU A 348 5.81 19.98 11.44
N LYS A 349 6.87 20.51 10.81
CA LYS A 349 6.78 21.63 9.91
C LYS A 349 5.84 21.33 8.73
N TYR A 350 6.07 20.20 8.06
CA TYR A 350 5.27 19.79 6.89
C TYR A 350 3.78 19.60 7.24
N ALA A 351 3.47 18.94 8.33
CA ALA A 351 2.09 18.73 8.78
C ALA A 351 1.38 20.05 9.14
N LYS A 352 2.11 21.02 9.66
CA LYS A 352 1.58 22.38 9.95
C LYS A 352 1.28 23.16 8.68
N GLU A 353 2.16 23.07 7.66
CA GLU A 353 1.99 23.74 6.37
C GLU A 353 0.99 23.01 5.45
N PHE A 354 0.86 21.69 5.60
CA PHE A 354 0.00 20.84 4.78
C PHE A 354 -0.71 19.80 5.66
N PRO A 355 -1.81 20.17 6.35
CA PRO A 355 -2.54 19.28 7.28
C PRO A 355 -3.05 17.97 6.66
N ALA A 356 -3.27 17.93 5.33
CA ALA A 356 -3.65 16.70 4.62
C ALA A 356 -2.62 15.55 4.80
N ALA A 357 -1.37 15.87 5.11
CA ALA A 357 -0.30 14.89 5.32
C ALA A 357 -0.51 13.94 6.51
N ILE A 358 -1.35 14.33 7.49
CA ILE A 358 -1.57 13.52 8.70
C ILE A 358 -2.91 12.77 8.70
N VAL A 359 -3.78 13.02 7.73
CA VAL A 359 -5.11 12.41 7.67
C VAL A 359 -5.04 10.86 7.66
N ALA A 360 -4.14 10.30 6.86
CA ALA A 360 -3.98 8.85 6.80
C ALA A 360 -3.38 8.26 8.08
N ARG A 361 -2.51 9.00 8.77
CA ARG A 361 -2.02 8.61 10.10
C ARG A 361 -3.18 8.56 11.10
N ASP A 362 -4.02 9.57 11.10
CA ASP A 362 -5.15 9.66 12.05
C ASP A 362 -6.20 8.57 11.75
N GLN A 363 -6.32 8.13 10.49
CA GLN A 363 -7.18 6.99 10.12
C GLN A 363 -6.69 5.64 10.67
N LEU A 364 -5.41 5.51 11.08
CA LEU A 364 -4.86 4.26 11.60
C LEU A 364 -5.56 3.76 12.87
N GLU A 365 -6.18 4.65 13.64
CA GLU A 365 -7.01 4.28 14.79
C GLU A 365 -8.17 3.36 14.40
N HIS A 366 -8.67 3.49 13.17
CA HIS A 366 -9.79 2.72 12.63
C HIS A 366 -9.35 1.68 11.60
N ALA A 367 -8.04 1.60 11.32
CA ALA A 367 -7.51 0.71 10.30
C ALA A 367 -7.56 -0.77 10.72
N VAL A 368 -7.65 -1.63 9.72
CA VAL A 368 -7.57 -3.08 9.86
C VAL A 368 -6.47 -3.64 8.96
N PRO A 369 -5.96 -4.84 9.25
CA PRO A 369 -5.05 -5.52 8.33
C PRO A 369 -5.67 -5.68 6.94
N GLU A 370 -4.87 -5.46 5.90
CA GLU A 370 -5.25 -5.74 4.53
C GLU A 370 -5.55 -7.23 4.34
N LEU A 371 -6.48 -7.56 3.45
CA LEU A 371 -6.84 -8.94 3.10
C LEU A 371 -5.57 -9.74 2.77
N SER A 372 -5.20 -10.66 3.64
CA SER A 372 -3.99 -11.47 3.56
C SER A 372 -4.31 -12.91 3.92
N VAL A 373 -4.17 -13.79 2.96
CA VAL A 373 -4.55 -15.20 3.07
C VAL A 373 -3.56 -16.07 2.31
N HIS A 374 -3.57 -17.37 2.59
CA HIS A 374 -2.87 -18.34 1.75
C HIS A 374 -3.34 -18.23 0.30
N GLU A 375 -2.47 -18.52 -0.67
CA GLU A 375 -2.76 -18.39 -2.11
C GLU A 375 -3.27 -16.99 -2.51
N ASN A 376 -2.75 -15.96 -1.86
CA ASN A 376 -3.24 -14.58 -1.89
C ASN A 376 -3.48 -14.04 -3.31
N GLY A 377 -2.55 -14.29 -4.23
CA GLY A 377 -2.66 -13.84 -5.62
C GLY A 377 -3.87 -14.41 -6.36
N ARG A 378 -4.24 -15.68 -6.06
CA ARG A 378 -5.43 -16.34 -6.63
C ARG A 378 -6.71 -15.75 -6.02
N ILE A 379 -6.72 -15.55 -4.70
CA ILE A 379 -7.86 -14.97 -4.00
C ILE A 379 -8.12 -13.54 -4.50
N TYR A 380 -7.08 -12.73 -4.66
CA TYR A 380 -7.21 -11.38 -5.24
C TYR A 380 -7.80 -11.40 -6.64
N LYS A 381 -7.35 -12.34 -7.48
CA LYS A 381 -7.93 -12.50 -8.82
C LYS A 381 -9.43 -12.81 -8.74
N PHE A 382 -9.87 -13.73 -7.89
CA PHE A 382 -11.28 -14.08 -7.75
C PHE A 382 -12.12 -12.91 -7.27
N VAL A 383 -11.63 -12.12 -6.31
CA VAL A 383 -12.32 -10.93 -5.81
C VAL A 383 -12.35 -9.84 -6.86
N ASN A 384 -11.24 -9.57 -7.55
CA ASN A 384 -11.17 -8.56 -8.61
C ASN A 384 -12.10 -8.92 -9.78
N ASP A 385 -12.13 -10.19 -10.21
CA ASP A 385 -13.03 -10.67 -11.27
C ASP A 385 -14.51 -10.50 -10.86
N ALA A 386 -14.84 -10.79 -9.59
CA ALA A 386 -16.19 -10.60 -9.07
C ALA A 386 -16.61 -9.12 -9.05
N VAL A 387 -15.75 -8.23 -8.56
CA VAL A 387 -16.01 -6.79 -8.60
C VAL A 387 -16.22 -6.33 -10.04
N GLN A 388 -15.31 -6.68 -10.95
CA GLN A 388 -15.39 -6.29 -12.35
C GLN A 388 -16.67 -6.81 -13.01
N SER A 389 -17.03 -8.08 -12.77
CA SER A 389 -18.27 -8.67 -13.29
C SER A 389 -19.53 -7.93 -12.79
N ALA A 390 -19.53 -7.53 -11.51
CA ALA A 390 -20.65 -6.79 -10.93
C ALA A 390 -20.75 -5.36 -11.47
N VAL A 391 -19.66 -4.59 -11.48
CA VAL A 391 -19.67 -3.18 -11.92
C VAL A 391 -19.96 -3.03 -13.41
N THR A 392 -19.54 -3.99 -14.25
CA THR A 392 -19.89 -4.03 -15.68
C THR A 392 -21.30 -4.53 -15.92
N GLY A 393 -21.93 -5.17 -14.92
CA GLY A 393 -23.30 -5.72 -14.99
C GLY A 393 -23.38 -7.06 -15.69
N ALA A 394 -22.26 -7.75 -15.83
CA ALA A 394 -22.23 -9.12 -16.33
C ALA A 394 -22.91 -10.11 -15.35
N GLN A 395 -22.80 -9.85 -14.05
CA GLN A 395 -23.44 -10.62 -12.98
C GLN A 395 -23.97 -9.68 -11.90
N LYS A 396 -24.94 -10.16 -11.11
CA LYS A 396 -25.34 -9.47 -9.88
C LYS A 396 -24.25 -9.63 -8.81
N PRO A 397 -24.06 -8.64 -7.90
CA PRO A 397 -23.07 -8.72 -6.82
C PRO A 397 -23.11 -10.03 -6.04
N GLN A 398 -24.28 -10.50 -5.63
CA GLN A 398 -24.47 -11.77 -4.93
C GLN A 398 -23.92 -12.97 -5.72
N GLU A 399 -24.20 -13.05 -7.01
CA GLU A 399 -23.78 -14.15 -7.89
C GLU A 399 -22.26 -14.14 -8.11
N ALA A 400 -21.72 -12.94 -8.38
CA ALA A 400 -20.28 -12.75 -8.59
C ALA A 400 -19.46 -13.13 -7.33
N LEU A 401 -19.90 -12.66 -6.15
CA LEU A 401 -19.24 -12.97 -4.89
C LEU A 401 -19.43 -14.46 -4.50
N ALA A 402 -20.56 -15.08 -4.80
CA ALA A 402 -20.75 -16.51 -4.56
C ALA A 402 -19.81 -17.36 -5.42
N ALA A 403 -19.60 -16.99 -6.68
CA ALA A 403 -18.62 -17.64 -7.54
C ALA A 403 -17.19 -17.49 -7.01
N ALA A 404 -16.80 -16.29 -6.57
CA ALA A 404 -15.50 -16.02 -5.98
C ALA A 404 -15.30 -16.80 -4.66
N GLN A 405 -16.30 -16.82 -3.78
CA GLN A 405 -16.27 -17.60 -2.52
C GLN A 405 -16.04 -19.09 -2.79
N SER A 406 -16.80 -19.68 -3.72
CA SER A 406 -16.65 -21.09 -4.08
C SER A 406 -15.25 -21.43 -4.61
N GLN A 407 -14.63 -20.51 -5.37
CA GLN A 407 -13.26 -20.67 -5.84
C GLN A 407 -12.25 -20.54 -4.69
N ALA A 408 -12.44 -19.54 -3.81
CA ALA A 408 -11.62 -19.33 -2.63
C ALA A 408 -11.65 -20.55 -1.68
N ASP A 409 -12.84 -21.08 -1.38
CA ASP A 409 -13.01 -22.24 -0.50
C ASP A 409 -12.27 -23.49 -1.03
N ARG A 410 -12.27 -23.70 -2.35
CA ARG A 410 -11.53 -24.81 -2.95
C ARG A 410 -10.02 -24.67 -2.79
N VAL A 411 -9.51 -23.46 -2.96
CA VAL A 411 -8.08 -23.18 -2.87
C VAL A 411 -7.61 -23.21 -1.43
N LEU A 412 -8.36 -22.60 -0.51
CA LEU A 412 -8.02 -22.51 0.90
C LEU A 412 -8.24 -23.81 1.67
N LYS A 413 -8.92 -24.80 1.08
CA LYS A 413 -9.15 -26.11 1.71
C LYS A 413 -7.86 -26.83 2.15
N ALA A 414 -6.76 -26.60 1.42
CA ALA A 414 -5.46 -27.21 1.73
C ALA A 414 -4.81 -26.66 3.01
N TYR A 415 -5.32 -25.55 3.54
CA TYR A 415 -4.77 -24.81 4.68
C TYR A 415 -5.68 -24.84 5.93
N LYS A 416 -6.76 -25.64 5.89
CA LYS A 416 -7.71 -25.84 7.00
C LYS A 416 -7.34 -26.97 7.94
#